data_543bdf9cbecad30fcb80358cc4741821
#
_entry.id   543bdf9cbecad30fcb80358cc4741821
#
_cell.length_a   1.000
_cell.length_b   1.000
_cell.length_c   1.000
_cell.angle_alpha   90.00
_cell.angle_beta   90.00
_cell.angle_gamma   90.00
#
_symmetry.space_group_name_H-M   'P 1'
#
loop_
_entity.id
_entity.type
_entity.pdbx_description
1 polymer ?
#
loop_
_entity_poly.entity_id
_entity_poly.type
_entity_poly.pdbx_seq_one_letter_code
_entity_poly.pdbx_strand_id
1 'polypeptide(L)'
;MTNRTNWPEPSCAAQRPADLDAFWHSCRAGLAPDELSESEEFSTPQASFRRLMLKGGEGTLNARLLRPAAPTSVLIDFHDIGRSARGYYYLSRYLPAGCAVLAPELPTDTALCCGAPDLDAPGGIPALLHTYKAALRTLRAARQLFPGLPVAVSGEGLGGAMALACAAQSDAVAVCTVLNPLPLDFRHAAAGTAADYYRPLIQWFRAQDPTRSRQKALFHALDYLDCMNLTPPEGCAFLLGSSRMDPLSPAAAQLALFRQAASVNKRQVLFDKYAHERVNWYEDAQLKFLLQHLA
;
A
#
# COMPACT_ATOMS: atom_id res chain seq x y z
N MET A 1 -16.26 15.35 16.07
CA MET A 1 -16.12 14.12 16.88
C MET A 1 -17.00 13.07 16.27
N THR A 2 -16.42 12.05 15.61
CA THR A 2 -17.18 10.92 15.05
C THR A 2 -17.69 10.06 16.20
N ASN A 3 -19.00 9.82 16.21
CA ASN A 3 -19.66 8.99 17.21
C ASN A 3 -19.19 7.52 16.98
N ARG A 4 -18.32 6.99 17.84
CA ARG A 4 -17.76 5.63 17.76
C ARG A 4 -18.73 4.53 18.22
N THR A 5 -19.97 4.86 18.58
CA THR A 5 -20.91 3.94 19.23
C THR A 5 -21.25 2.67 18.44
N ASN A 6 -20.96 2.62 17.14
CA ASN A 6 -21.26 1.47 16.27
C ASN A 6 -20.01 0.82 15.63
N TRP A 7 -18.80 1.21 16.05
CA TRP A 7 -17.58 0.59 15.56
C TRP A 7 -17.23 -0.64 16.40
N PRO A 8 -16.69 -1.69 15.77
CA PRO A 8 -16.27 -2.88 16.52
C PRO A 8 -15.08 -2.57 17.43
N GLU A 9 -14.87 -3.42 18.43
CA GLU A 9 -13.61 -3.37 19.18
C GLU A 9 -12.44 -3.74 18.26
N PRO A 10 -11.29 -3.03 18.38
CA PRO A 10 -10.11 -3.33 17.61
C PRO A 10 -9.60 -4.73 17.89
N SER A 11 -9.51 -5.54 16.85
CA SER A 11 -9.00 -6.92 16.94
C SER A 11 -8.31 -7.32 15.65
N CYS A 12 -7.28 -8.16 15.78
CA CYS A 12 -6.57 -8.77 14.66
C CYS A 12 -6.03 -10.13 15.08
N ALA A 13 -6.09 -11.09 14.19
CA ALA A 13 -5.54 -12.43 14.41
C ALA A 13 -4.18 -12.63 13.70
N ALA A 14 -3.70 -11.68 12.90
CA ALA A 14 -2.37 -11.73 12.30
C ALA A 14 -1.28 -11.78 13.37
N GLN A 15 -0.22 -12.52 13.10
CA GLN A 15 0.92 -12.71 14.00
C GLN A 15 2.19 -12.19 13.34
N ARG A 16 2.98 -11.39 14.06
CA ARG A 16 4.26 -10.93 13.53
C ARG A 16 5.26 -12.07 13.52
N PRO A 17 5.82 -12.48 12.35
CA PRO A 17 6.93 -13.43 12.29
C PRO A 17 8.17 -12.90 13.00
N ALA A 18 8.90 -13.77 13.71
CA ALA A 18 10.08 -13.36 14.48
C ALA A 18 11.21 -12.84 13.58
N ASP A 19 11.28 -13.33 12.34
CA ASP A 19 12.28 -12.98 11.33
C ASP A 19 11.76 -12.02 10.24
N LEU A 20 10.62 -11.36 10.48
CA LEU A 20 9.98 -10.46 9.51
C LEU A 20 10.95 -9.38 8.99
N ASP A 21 11.75 -8.80 9.87
CA ASP A 21 12.67 -7.73 9.49
C ASP A 21 13.81 -8.27 8.61
N ALA A 22 14.32 -9.48 8.90
CA ALA A 22 15.30 -10.17 8.08
C ALA A 22 14.74 -10.56 6.71
N PHE A 23 13.49 -11.03 6.66
CA PHE A 23 12.79 -11.32 5.41
C PHE A 23 12.71 -10.08 4.50
N TRP A 24 12.21 -8.96 5.02
CA TRP A 24 12.10 -7.73 4.24
C TRP A 24 13.44 -7.12 3.89
N HIS A 25 14.44 -7.23 4.77
CA HIS A 25 15.82 -6.85 4.45
C HIS A 25 16.33 -7.63 3.24
N SER A 26 16.16 -8.96 3.22
CA SER A 26 16.56 -9.82 2.10
C SER A 26 15.79 -9.47 0.82
N CYS A 27 14.48 -9.20 0.90
CA CYS A 27 13.69 -8.77 -0.24
C CYS A 27 14.24 -7.47 -0.86
N ARG A 28 14.59 -6.48 -0.04
CA ARG A 28 15.17 -5.20 -0.51
C ARG A 28 16.57 -5.37 -1.11
N ALA A 29 17.43 -6.14 -0.41
CA ALA A 29 18.79 -6.38 -0.86
C ALA A 29 18.85 -7.17 -2.18
N GLY A 30 17.89 -8.07 -2.41
CA GLY A 30 17.77 -8.84 -3.64
C GLY A 30 17.20 -8.07 -4.84
N LEU A 31 16.72 -6.84 -4.65
CA LEU A 31 16.22 -6.02 -5.75
C LEU A 31 17.38 -5.47 -6.58
N ALA A 32 17.55 -5.96 -7.82
CA ALA A 32 18.51 -5.41 -8.76
C ALA A 32 18.21 -3.91 -9.03
N PRO A 33 19.23 -3.10 -9.36
CA PRO A 33 19.03 -1.73 -9.81
C PRO A 33 18.14 -1.67 -11.05
N ASP A 34 17.32 -0.63 -11.14
CA ASP A 34 16.52 -0.34 -12.32
C ASP A 34 17.21 0.70 -13.19
N GLU A 35 17.20 0.47 -14.50
CA GLU A 35 17.43 1.50 -15.49
C GLU A 35 16.16 2.37 -15.60
N LEU A 36 16.30 3.68 -15.40
CA LEU A 36 15.19 4.62 -15.47
C LEU A 36 15.20 5.33 -16.82
N SER A 37 14.08 5.35 -17.52
CA SER A 37 13.88 6.14 -18.72
C SER A 37 12.61 6.97 -18.61
N GLU A 38 12.71 8.26 -19.01
CA GLU A 38 11.60 9.20 -19.01
C GLU A 38 11.28 9.64 -20.43
N SER A 39 10.00 9.73 -20.76
CA SER A 39 9.50 10.37 -21.98
C SER A 39 8.45 11.41 -21.63
N GLU A 40 8.61 12.64 -22.14
CA GLU A 40 7.63 13.69 -21.95
C GLU A 40 6.42 13.45 -22.86
N GLU A 41 5.20 13.52 -22.30
CA GLU A 41 3.96 13.46 -23.06
C GLU A 41 3.44 14.86 -23.39
N PHE A 42 3.49 15.76 -22.42
CA PHE A 42 3.19 17.18 -22.58
C PHE A 42 3.73 17.99 -21.38
N SER A 43 3.71 19.30 -21.48
CA SER A 43 4.15 20.21 -20.42
C SER A 43 3.31 21.48 -20.35
N THR A 44 3.37 22.14 -19.21
CA THR A 44 2.81 23.47 -18.93
C THR A 44 3.91 24.31 -18.27
N PRO A 45 3.73 25.64 -18.12
CA PRO A 45 4.69 26.44 -17.35
C PRO A 45 4.88 25.99 -15.91
N GLN A 46 3.92 25.28 -15.33
CA GLN A 46 3.93 24.84 -13.93
C GLN A 46 4.49 23.44 -13.74
N ALA A 47 4.37 22.55 -14.73
CA ALA A 47 4.75 21.15 -14.58
C ALA A 47 4.98 20.44 -15.93
N SER A 48 5.78 19.37 -15.91
CA SER A 48 5.87 18.41 -17.01
C SER A 48 5.16 17.10 -16.62
N PHE A 49 4.55 16.46 -17.62
CA PHE A 49 3.77 15.22 -17.53
C PHE A 49 4.48 14.17 -18.35
N ARG A 50 4.99 13.13 -17.70
CA ARG A 50 5.97 12.21 -18.27
C ARG A 50 5.57 10.77 -18.01
N ARG A 51 5.92 9.88 -18.90
CA ARG A 51 6.01 8.44 -18.59
C ARG A 51 7.38 8.14 -18.03
N LEU A 52 7.40 7.34 -17.01
CA LEU A 52 8.60 6.77 -16.41
C LEU A 52 8.56 5.26 -16.61
N MET A 53 9.64 4.68 -17.05
CA MET A 53 9.82 3.23 -17.14
C MET A 53 11.00 2.82 -16.27
N LEU A 54 10.76 1.83 -15.42
CA LEU A 54 11.77 1.17 -14.59
C LEU A 54 12.01 -0.21 -15.20
N LYS A 55 13.22 -0.46 -15.67
CA LYS A 55 13.60 -1.74 -16.29
C LYS A 55 14.69 -2.40 -15.47
N GLY A 56 14.42 -3.56 -14.91
CA GLY A 56 15.37 -4.30 -14.07
C GLY A 56 15.10 -5.79 -14.01
N GLY A 57 15.78 -6.48 -13.10
CA GLY A 57 15.69 -7.94 -12.95
C GLY A 57 14.29 -8.47 -12.63
N GLU A 58 13.44 -7.66 -12.00
CA GLU A 58 12.01 -7.98 -11.71
C GLU A 58 11.06 -7.59 -12.88
N GLY A 59 11.60 -7.37 -14.08
CA GLY A 59 10.83 -6.95 -15.25
C GLY A 59 10.66 -5.44 -15.39
N THR A 60 9.79 -5.03 -16.34
CA THR A 60 9.50 -3.63 -16.63
C THR A 60 8.31 -3.15 -15.80
N LEU A 61 8.46 -2.01 -15.13
CA LEU A 61 7.39 -1.32 -14.42
C LEU A 61 7.21 0.07 -15.04
N ASN A 62 6.00 0.36 -15.50
CA ASN A 62 5.64 1.68 -16.02
C ASN A 62 5.03 2.53 -14.91
N ALA A 63 5.26 3.85 -14.96
CA ALA A 63 4.65 4.80 -14.06
C ALA A 63 4.33 6.11 -14.78
N ARG A 64 3.37 6.86 -14.25
CA ARG A 64 3.18 8.27 -14.60
C ARG A 64 4.01 9.11 -13.64
N LEU A 65 4.70 10.11 -14.20
CA LEU A 65 5.48 11.07 -13.44
C LEU A 65 4.94 12.48 -13.75
N LEU A 66 4.39 13.12 -12.73
CA LEU A 66 4.09 14.55 -12.73
C LEU A 66 5.23 15.27 -12.01
N ARG A 67 5.91 16.17 -12.71
CA ARG A 67 7.05 16.91 -12.17
C ARG A 67 6.75 18.41 -12.18
N PRO A 68 6.50 19.06 -11.03
CA PRO A 68 6.46 20.51 -10.91
C PRO A 68 7.78 21.16 -11.36
N ALA A 69 7.75 22.43 -11.73
CA ALA A 69 8.95 23.18 -12.10
C ALA A 69 9.97 23.25 -10.95
N ALA A 70 9.50 23.32 -9.70
CA ALA A 70 10.32 23.31 -8.48
C ALA A 70 9.66 22.41 -7.43
N PRO A 71 9.87 21.08 -7.46
CA PRO A 71 9.30 20.18 -6.49
C PRO A 71 9.97 20.36 -5.12
N THR A 72 9.17 20.36 -4.05
CA THR A 72 9.64 20.43 -2.67
C THR A 72 9.53 19.08 -1.95
N SER A 73 8.75 18.15 -2.51
CA SER A 73 8.53 16.81 -1.99
C SER A 73 8.17 15.84 -3.10
N VAL A 74 8.12 14.55 -2.78
CA VAL A 74 7.73 13.49 -3.72
C VAL A 74 6.58 12.70 -3.11
N LEU A 75 5.50 12.50 -3.86
CA LEU A 75 4.40 11.61 -3.51
C LEU A 75 4.41 10.39 -4.43
N ILE A 76 4.36 9.19 -3.86
CA ILE A 76 4.09 7.97 -4.61
C ILE A 76 2.63 7.58 -4.36
N ASP A 77 1.82 7.52 -5.43
CA ASP A 77 0.39 7.23 -5.36
C ASP A 77 0.11 5.83 -5.94
N PHE A 78 -0.16 4.87 -5.05
CA PHE A 78 -0.41 3.48 -5.40
C PHE A 78 -1.91 3.24 -5.59
N HIS A 79 -2.27 2.68 -6.75
CA HIS A 79 -3.66 2.34 -7.05
C HIS A 79 -4.12 1.03 -6.39
N ASP A 80 -5.42 0.88 -6.27
CA ASP A 80 -6.06 -0.31 -5.73
C ASP A 80 -6.12 -1.47 -6.73
N ILE A 81 -6.49 -2.64 -6.23
CA ILE A 81 -6.76 -3.85 -7.02
C ILE A 81 -7.84 -3.61 -8.08
N GLY A 82 -7.65 -4.20 -9.27
CA GLY A 82 -8.59 -4.06 -10.38
C GLY A 82 -8.70 -2.63 -10.92
N ARG A 83 -7.74 -1.76 -10.57
CA ARG A 83 -7.62 -0.39 -11.08
C ARG A 83 -6.27 -0.19 -11.75
N SER A 84 -6.09 0.95 -12.39
CA SER A 84 -4.82 1.40 -12.97
C SER A 84 -4.33 2.66 -12.29
N ALA A 85 -3.08 3.04 -12.53
CA ALA A 85 -2.52 4.30 -12.07
C ALA A 85 -3.40 5.48 -12.46
N ARG A 86 -3.58 6.42 -11.53
CA ARG A 86 -4.40 7.61 -11.73
C ARG A 86 -3.89 8.46 -12.89
N GLY A 87 -4.81 9.05 -13.68
CA GLY A 87 -4.47 9.97 -14.76
C GLY A 87 -3.87 11.28 -14.26
N TYR A 88 -3.14 11.98 -15.13
CA TYR A 88 -2.49 13.25 -14.78
C TYR A 88 -3.48 14.31 -14.27
N TYR A 89 -4.71 14.34 -14.77
CA TYR A 89 -5.74 15.22 -14.26
C TYR A 89 -5.98 15.01 -12.75
N TYR A 90 -6.05 13.77 -12.32
CA TYR A 90 -6.18 13.46 -10.89
C TYR A 90 -4.91 13.80 -10.11
N LEU A 91 -3.73 13.47 -10.63
CA LEU A 91 -2.45 13.73 -9.99
C LEU A 91 -2.14 15.22 -9.84
N SER A 92 -2.66 16.07 -10.74
CA SER A 92 -2.45 17.53 -10.71
C SER A 92 -2.95 18.21 -9.44
N ARG A 93 -3.84 17.56 -8.66
CA ARG A 93 -4.29 18.05 -7.35
C ARG A 93 -3.17 18.26 -6.33
N TYR A 94 -2.05 17.57 -6.52
CA TYR A 94 -0.90 17.64 -5.61
C TYR A 94 0.11 18.74 -6.00
N LEU A 95 -0.08 19.42 -7.14
CA LEU A 95 0.76 20.54 -7.56
C LEU A 95 0.79 21.68 -6.52
N PRO A 96 -0.36 22.11 -5.93
CA PRO A 96 -0.34 23.14 -4.90
C PRO A 96 0.44 22.77 -3.63
N ALA A 97 0.65 21.47 -3.40
CA ALA A 97 1.48 20.97 -2.30
C ALA A 97 2.97 20.85 -2.67
N GLY A 98 3.37 21.31 -3.87
CA GLY A 98 4.75 21.21 -4.34
C GLY A 98 5.23 19.79 -4.63
N CYS A 99 4.32 18.79 -4.66
CA CYS A 99 4.68 17.41 -4.83
C CYS A 99 5.00 17.06 -6.29
N ALA A 100 6.18 16.49 -6.54
CA ALA A 100 6.34 15.59 -7.69
C ALA A 100 5.57 14.30 -7.39
N VAL A 101 4.86 13.74 -8.38
CA VAL A 101 4.02 12.56 -8.16
C VAL A 101 4.44 11.42 -9.08
N LEU A 102 4.74 10.26 -8.48
CA LEU A 102 4.92 9.00 -9.18
C LEU A 102 3.69 8.12 -8.96
N ALA A 103 3.06 7.66 -10.04
CA ALA A 103 1.93 6.73 -9.99
C ALA A 103 2.27 5.48 -10.82
N PRO A 104 2.79 4.40 -10.19
CA PRO A 104 3.16 3.18 -10.90
C PRO A 104 1.93 2.38 -11.33
N GLU A 105 2.04 1.70 -12.49
CA GLU A 105 1.11 0.64 -12.91
C GLU A 105 1.52 -0.66 -12.24
N LEU A 106 0.97 -0.92 -11.06
CA LEU A 106 1.26 -2.14 -10.33
C LEU A 106 0.66 -3.37 -11.01
N PRO A 107 1.28 -4.55 -10.90
CA PRO A 107 0.70 -5.81 -11.38
C PRO A 107 -0.46 -6.26 -10.48
N THR A 108 -1.62 -5.61 -10.61
CA THR A 108 -2.80 -5.82 -9.77
C THR A 108 -3.93 -6.50 -10.53
N ASP A 109 -3.67 -7.58 -11.25
CA ASP A 109 -4.74 -8.45 -11.72
C ASP A 109 -5.46 -9.07 -10.51
N THR A 110 -6.79 -9.01 -10.49
CA THR A 110 -7.62 -9.50 -9.38
C THR A 110 -7.38 -10.97 -9.04
N ALA A 111 -7.00 -11.77 -10.04
CA ALA A 111 -6.63 -13.17 -9.84
C ALA A 111 -5.23 -13.35 -9.24
N LEU A 112 -4.33 -12.38 -9.43
CA LEU A 112 -2.93 -12.48 -9.05
C LEU A 112 -2.63 -11.89 -7.67
N CYS A 113 -3.39 -10.92 -7.20
CA CYS A 113 -3.08 -10.19 -5.96
C CYS A 113 -3.30 -11.05 -4.71
N CYS A 114 -4.21 -12.01 -4.75
CA CYS A 114 -4.38 -13.05 -3.75
C CYS A 114 -4.38 -14.43 -4.43
N GLY A 115 -3.40 -14.70 -5.28
CA GLY A 115 -3.25 -15.95 -6.03
C GLY A 115 -3.25 -17.19 -5.13
N ALA A 116 -3.19 -18.38 -5.74
CA ALA A 116 -3.10 -19.62 -4.98
C ALA A 116 -1.90 -19.58 -4.03
N PRO A 117 -2.09 -19.85 -2.73
CA PRO A 117 -0.99 -19.92 -1.79
C PRO A 117 0.02 -21.00 -2.18
N ASP A 118 1.29 -20.68 -1.98
CA ASP A 118 2.41 -21.59 -2.13
C ASP A 118 3.24 -21.57 -0.83
N LEU A 119 3.20 -22.66 -0.08
CA LEU A 119 3.92 -22.76 1.19
C LEU A 119 5.43 -22.83 1.06
N ASP A 120 5.93 -23.18 -0.12
CA ASP A 120 7.37 -23.26 -0.41
C ASP A 120 7.92 -21.90 -0.88
N ALA A 121 7.03 -20.95 -1.22
CA ALA A 121 7.41 -19.61 -1.62
C ALA A 121 7.46 -18.65 -0.43
N PRO A 122 8.50 -17.80 -0.34
CA PRO A 122 8.56 -16.73 0.67
C PRO A 122 7.33 -15.84 0.61
N GLY A 123 6.69 -15.60 1.77
CA GLY A 123 5.47 -14.80 1.86
C GLY A 123 4.19 -15.52 1.43
N GLY A 124 4.26 -16.77 0.96
CA GLY A 124 3.09 -17.61 0.69
C GLY A 124 2.25 -17.25 -0.53
N ILE A 125 2.43 -16.08 -1.15
CA ILE A 125 1.75 -15.65 -2.37
C ILE A 125 2.75 -14.90 -3.27
N PRO A 126 3.40 -15.59 -4.23
CA PRO A 126 4.46 -15.00 -5.06
C PRO A 126 4.03 -13.76 -5.84
N ALA A 127 2.82 -13.77 -6.40
CA ALA A 127 2.29 -12.64 -7.16
C ALA A 127 2.08 -11.40 -6.27
N LEU A 128 1.60 -11.57 -5.05
CA LEU A 128 1.46 -10.48 -4.09
C LEU A 128 2.83 -9.94 -3.67
N LEU A 129 3.79 -10.81 -3.35
CA LEU A 129 5.17 -10.40 -3.04
C LEU A 129 5.81 -9.62 -4.19
N HIS A 130 5.56 -10.04 -5.45
CA HIS A 130 6.03 -9.30 -6.63
C HIS A 130 5.46 -7.88 -6.69
N THR A 131 4.18 -7.69 -6.33
CA THR A 131 3.55 -6.36 -6.25
C THR A 131 4.21 -5.49 -5.15
N TYR A 132 4.50 -6.06 -3.99
CA TYR A 132 5.26 -5.36 -2.93
C TYR A 132 6.66 -4.95 -3.40
N LYS A 133 7.37 -5.83 -4.11
CA LYS A 133 8.67 -5.51 -4.70
C LYS A 133 8.57 -4.37 -5.72
N ALA A 134 7.52 -4.32 -6.54
CA ALA A 134 7.27 -3.23 -7.49
C ALA A 134 7.09 -1.88 -6.75
N ALA A 135 6.40 -1.87 -5.61
CA ALA A 135 6.27 -0.68 -4.78
C ALA A 135 7.63 -0.21 -4.21
N LEU A 136 8.46 -1.12 -3.70
CA LEU A 136 9.80 -0.79 -3.20
C LEU A 136 10.75 -0.31 -4.31
N ARG A 137 10.64 -0.84 -5.53
CA ARG A 137 11.35 -0.34 -6.73
C ARG A 137 10.94 1.09 -7.05
N THR A 138 9.63 1.39 -6.99
CA THR A 138 9.12 2.76 -7.20
C THR A 138 9.65 3.73 -6.15
N LEU A 139 9.72 3.32 -4.89
CA LEU A 139 10.30 4.13 -3.81
C LEU A 139 11.78 4.42 -4.08
N ARG A 140 12.55 3.42 -4.52
CA ARG A 140 13.95 3.61 -4.89
C ARG A 140 14.11 4.58 -6.07
N ALA A 141 13.27 4.43 -7.10
CA ALA A 141 13.26 5.34 -8.26
C ALA A 141 12.91 6.79 -7.85
N ALA A 142 11.92 6.97 -6.97
CA ALA A 142 11.57 8.29 -6.45
C ALA A 142 12.76 8.99 -5.78
N ARG A 143 13.50 8.26 -4.94
CA ARG A 143 14.69 8.78 -4.26
C ARG A 143 15.86 9.07 -5.23
N GLN A 144 15.98 8.29 -6.30
CA GLN A 144 17.00 8.51 -7.34
C GLN A 144 16.68 9.75 -8.19
N LEU A 145 15.40 9.94 -8.54
CA LEU A 145 14.95 11.06 -9.38
C LEU A 145 14.89 12.39 -8.62
N PHE A 146 14.70 12.32 -7.30
CA PHE A 146 14.50 13.49 -6.43
C PHE A 146 15.33 13.35 -5.14
N PRO A 147 16.67 13.37 -5.26
CA PRO A 147 17.56 13.20 -4.12
C PRO A 147 17.36 14.32 -3.10
N GLY A 148 17.29 13.95 -1.81
CA GLY A 148 17.17 14.89 -0.71
C GLY A 148 15.76 15.42 -0.44
N LEU A 149 14.77 15.18 -1.31
CA LEU A 149 13.39 15.58 -1.04
C LEU A 149 12.68 14.59 -0.11
N PRO A 150 11.81 15.06 0.80
CA PRO A 150 10.99 14.18 1.63
C PRO A 150 10.01 13.39 0.74
N VAL A 151 9.83 12.11 1.08
CA VAL A 151 8.95 11.20 0.34
C VAL A 151 7.68 10.96 1.14
N ALA A 152 6.54 11.15 0.48
CA ALA A 152 5.25 10.65 0.94
C ALA A 152 4.83 9.42 0.12
N VAL A 153 4.10 8.52 0.76
CA VAL A 153 3.46 7.39 0.09
C VAL A 153 1.96 7.39 0.37
N SER A 154 1.19 7.03 -0.63
CA SER A 154 -0.27 7.03 -0.57
C SER A 154 -0.85 5.82 -1.28
N GLY A 155 -2.01 5.33 -0.80
CA GLY A 155 -2.74 4.29 -1.53
C GLY A 155 -4.09 3.94 -0.91
N GLU A 156 -4.94 3.35 -1.75
CA GLU A 156 -6.24 2.78 -1.37
C GLU A 156 -6.17 1.27 -1.52
N GLY A 157 -6.84 0.53 -0.67
CA GLY A 157 -6.92 -0.93 -0.77
C GLY A 157 -5.53 -1.58 -0.84
N LEU A 158 -5.26 -2.33 -1.91
CA LEU A 158 -3.95 -2.94 -2.16
C LEU A 158 -2.84 -1.89 -2.28
N GLY A 159 -3.12 -0.73 -2.91
CA GLY A 159 -2.17 0.39 -2.93
C GLY A 159 -1.86 0.90 -1.53
N GLY A 160 -2.82 0.83 -0.59
CA GLY A 160 -2.60 1.11 0.82
C GLY A 160 -1.58 0.16 1.47
N ALA A 161 -1.63 -1.14 1.14
CA ALA A 161 -0.62 -2.10 1.58
C ALA A 161 0.78 -1.76 1.04
N MET A 162 0.85 -1.35 -0.23
CA MET A 162 2.10 -0.93 -0.86
C MET A 162 2.69 0.30 -0.17
N ALA A 163 1.84 1.27 0.18
CA ALA A 163 2.25 2.46 0.93
C ALA A 163 2.75 2.10 2.34
N LEU A 164 2.04 1.22 3.06
CA LEU A 164 2.47 0.72 4.36
C LEU A 164 3.82 -0.01 4.28
N ALA A 165 4.00 -0.88 3.29
CA ALA A 165 5.27 -1.59 3.08
C ALA A 165 6.42 -0.61 2.81
N CYS A 166 6.23 0.39 1.96
CA CYS A 166 7.24 1.41 1.71
C CYS A 166 7.61 2.18 2.99
N ALA A 167 6.62 2.57 3.80
CA ALA A 167 6.85 3.27 5.06
C ALA A 167 7.55 2.38 6.09
N ALA A 168 7.15 1.11 6.22
CA ALA A 168 7.77 0.17 7.16
C ALA A 168 9.21 -0.22 6.77
N GLN A 169 9.54 -0.10 5.48
CA GLN A 169 10.82 -0.57 4.95
C GLN A 169 11.83 0.54 4.63
N SER A 170 11.51 1.81 4.94
CA SER A 170 12.42 2.92 4.64
C SER A 170 12.20 4.14 5.52
N ASP A 171 13.24 4.57 6.20
CA ASP A 171 13.26 5.82 6.98
C ASP A 171 13.16 7.08 6.11
N ALA A 172 13.26 6.95 4.78
CA ALA A 172 13.09 8.07 3.86
C ALA A 172 11.63 8.46 3.65
N VAL A 173 10.67 7.65 4.11
CA VAL A 173 9.24 7.95 4.01
C VAL A 173 8.82 8.81 5.20
N ALA A 174 8.59 10.10 4.94
CA ALA A 174 8.18 11.07 5.95
C ALA A 174 6.67 11.00 6.24
N VAL A 175 5.84 10.65 5.25
CA VAL A 175 4.38 10.63 5.37
C VAL A 175 3.81 9.39 4.68
N CYS A 176 2.91 8.69 5.38
CA CYS A 176 2.14 7.57 4.86
C CYS A 176 0.64 7.84 5.01
N THR A 177 -0.11 7.80 3.91
CA THR A 177 -1.56 8.03 3.91
C THR A 177 -2.26 6.87 3.23
N VAL A 178 -3.17 6.18 3.93
CA VAL A 178 -3.84 5.00 3.40
C VAL A 178 -5.34 5.00 3.68
N LEU A 179 -6.11 4.46 2.73
CA LEU A 179 -7.55 4.23 2.87
C LEU A 179 -7.83 2.74 2.72
N ASN A 180 -8.49 2.14 3.70
CA ASN A 180 -8.96 0.75 3.65
C ASN A 180 -7.89 -0.26 3.17
N PRO A 181 -6.69 -0.32 3.79
CA PRO A 181 -5.59 -1.14 3.28
C PRO A 181 -5.95 -2.64 3.27
N LEU A 182 -5.49 -3.36 2.25
CA LEU A 182 -5.62 -4.82 2.13
C LEU A 182 -4.37 -5.41 1.45
N PRO A 183 -3.98 -6.67 1.75
CA PRO A 183 -4.62 -7.58 2.71
C PRO A 183 -4.39 -7.13 4.17
N LEU A 184 -5.43 -7.24 4.96
CA LEU A 184 -5.38 -6.92 6.39
C LEU A 184 -6.09 -8.01 7.17
N ASP A 185 -5.35 -8.72 8.03
CA ASP A 185 -5.82 -9.87 8.80
C ASP A 185 -6.35 -11.02 7.92
N PHE A 186 -5.44 -11.70 7.24
CA PHE A 186 -5.77 -12.86 6.40
C PHE A 186 -6.61 -13.93 7.10
N ARG A 187 -6.44 -14.12 8.43
CA ARG A 187 -7.17 -15.14 9.19
C ARG A 187 -8.66 -14.81 9.26
N HIS A 188 -9.01 -13.58 9.60
CA HIS A 188 -10.39 -13.11 9.60
C HIS A 188 -10.96 -13.05 8.17
N ALA A 189 -10.19 -12.56 7.22
CA ALA A 189 -10.60 -12.49 5.82
C ALA A 189 -10.90 -13.87 5.24
N ALA A 190 -10.11 -14.89 5.56
CA ALA A 190 -10.34 -16.28 5.14
C ALA A 190 -11.51 -16.97 5.84
N ALA A 191 -11.89 -16.51 7.02
CA ALA A 191 -13.05 -17.03 7.78
C ALA A 191 -14.37 -16.41 7.31
N GLY A 192 -14.31 -15.23 6.70
CA GLY A 192 -15.48 -14.50 6.18
C GLY A 192 -16.04 -15.10 4.90
N THR A 193 -17.27 -14.77 4.59
CA THR A 193 -17.93 -15.17 3.34
C THR A 193 -17.51 -14.23 2.22
N ALA A 194 -16.60 -14.72 1.37
CA ALA A 194 -16.58 -14.43 -0.04
C ALA A 194 -16.46 -12.99 -0.52
N ALA A 195 -15.50 -12.24 -0.04
CA ALA A 195 -14.96 -11.19 -0.88
C ALA A 195 -14.16 -11.86 -2.02
N ASP A 196 -14.42 -11.49 -3.27
CA ASP A 196 -13.80 -12.10 -4.45
C ASP A 196 -12.26 -12.08 -4.37
N TYR A 197 -11.71 -11.08 -3.71
CA TYR A 197 -10.27 -10.96 -3.47
C TYR A 197 -9.67 -12.17 -2.74
N TYR A 198 -10.34 -12.69 -1.71
CA TYR A 198 -9.84 -13.81 -0.92
C TYR A 198 -10.32 -15.18 -1.44
N ARG A 199 -11.10 -15.22 -2.51
CA ARG A 199 -11.61 -16.47 -3.11
C ARG A 199 -10.51 -17.48 -3.42
N PRO A 200 -9.35 -17.13 -4.01
CA PRO A 200 -8.29 -18.10 -4.27
C PRO A 200 -7.76 -18.77 -2.99
N LEU A 201 -7.68 -18.03 -1.88
CA LEU A 201 -7.29 -18.58 -0.58
C LEU A 201 -8.33 -19.57 -0.05
N ILE A 202 -9.62 -19.25 -0.16
CA ILE A 202 -10.72 -20.13 0.24
C ILE A 202 -10.73 -21.40 -0.62
N GLN A 203 -10.54 -21.26 -1.93
CA GLN A 203 -10.48 -22.39 -2.86
C GLN A 203 -9.27 -23.29 -2.59
N TRP A 204 -8.13 -22.72 -2.21
CA TRP A 204 -6.95 -23.49 -1.82
C TRP A 204 -7.26 -24.42 -0.63
N PHE A 205 -7.91 -23.92 0.43
CA PHE A 205 -8.33 -24.77 1.55
C PHE A 205 -9.25 -25.89 1.10
N ARG A 206 -10.20 -25.62 0.21
CA ARG A 206 -11.14 -26.66 -0.28
C ARG A 206 -10.45 -27.73 -1.12
N ALA A 207 -9.47 -27.33 -1.94
CA ALA A 207 -8.86 -28.22 -2.91
C ALA A 207 -7.58 -28.91 -2.36
N GLN A 208 -6.79 -28.21 -1.58
CA GLN A 208 -5.43 -28.63 -1.18
C GLN A 208 -5.32 -28.98 0.31
N ASP A 209 -6.18 -28.44 1.15
CA ASP A 209 -6.15 -28.68 2.60
C ASP A 209 -7.57 -28.72 3.21
N PRO A 210 -8.44 -29.67 2.77
CA PRO A 210 -9.82 -29.72 3.26
C PRO A 210 -9.92 -30.04 4.75
N THR A 211 -8.91 -30.64 5.34
CA THR A 211 -8.85 -30.96 6.79
C THR A 211 -8.23 -29.85 7.63
N ARG A 212 -7.74 -28.79 7.00
CA ARG A 212 -7.05 -27.65 7.65
C ARG A 212 -5.75 -28.06 8.39
N SER A 213 -5.13 -29.17 8.01
CA SER A 213 -3.90 -29.67 8.64
C SER A 213 -2.69 -28.74 8.43
N ARG A 214 -2.67 -27.99 7.32
CA ARG A 214 -1.60 -27.06 6.94
C ARG A 214 -1.95 -25.59 7.27
N GLN A 215 -3.13 -25.32 7.83
CA GLN A 215 -3.64 -23.96 8.06
C GLN A 215 -2.65 -23.09 8.84
N LYS A 216 -2.02 -23.63 9.89
CA LYS A 216 -1.07 -22.87 10.71
C LYS A 216 0.16 -22.45 9.89
N ALA A 217 0.72 -23.33 9.07
CA ALA A 217 1.86 -23.05 8.23
C ALA A 217 1.51 -22.01 7.16
N LEU A 218 0.33 -22.14 6.54
CA LEU A 218 -0.14 -21.19 5.55
C LEU A 218 -0.29 -19.76 6.13
N PHE A 219 -0.99 -19.62 7.24
CA PHE A 219 -1.15 -18.28 7.83
C PHE A 219 0.16 -17.71 8.35
N HIS A 220 1.08 -18.54 8.81
CA HIS A 220 2.42 -18.07 9.13
C HIS A 220 3.13 -17.50 7.89
N ALA A 221 3.05 -18.17 6.75
CA ALA A 221 3.63 -17.65 5.49
C ALA A 221 2.95 -16.34 5.03
N LEU A 222 1.63 -16.22 5.18
CA LEU A 222 0.89 -15.01 4.81
C LEU A 222 1.16 -13.82 5.75
N ASP A 223 1.50 -14.06 7.01
CA ASP A 223 1.81 -13.02 8.00
C ASP A 223 2.96 -12.10 7.56
N TYR A 224 3.87 -12.55 6.68
CA TYR A 224 4.95 -11.71 6.12
C TYR A 224 4.42 -10.61 5.21
N LEU A 225 3.23 -10.78 4.60
CA LEU A 225 2.62 -9.85 3.67
C LEU A 225 1.36 -9.15 4.24
N ASP A 226 0.97 -9.48 5.46
CA ASP A 226 -0.18 -8.86 6.12
C ASP A 226 0.14 -7.43 6.53
N CYS A 227 -0.72 -6.48 6.13
CA CYS A 227 -0.58 -5.05 6.46
C CYS A 227 -0.42 -4.80 7.97
N MET A 228 -1.00 -5.67 8.82
CA MET A 228 -0.87 -5.56 10.26
C MET A 228 0.59 -5.57 10.72
N ASN A 229 1.45 -6.27 9.98
CA ASN A 229 2.87 -6.41 10.29
C ASN A 229 3.76 -5.37 9.58
N LEU A 230 3.16 -4.46 8.79
CA LEU A 230 3.85 -3.44 7.98
C LEU A 230 3.43 -2.02 8.42
N THR A 231 3.49 -1.75 9.72
CA THR A 231 3.07 -0.47 10.28
C THR A 231 4.14 0.62 10.10
N PRO A 232 3.74 1.89 9.85
CA PRO A 232 4.67 3.00 9.78
C PRO A 232 5.46 3.19 11.09
N PRO A 233 6.77 3.47 11.02
CA PRO A 233 7.62 3.72 12.18
C PRO A 233 7.31 5.06 12.85
N GLU A 234 7.95 5.31 14.00
CA GLU A 234 7.74 6.50 14.83
C GLU A 234 7.92 7.82 14.06
N GLY A 235 8.96 7.90 13.22
CA GLY A 235 9.31 9.10 12.45
C GLY A 235 8.44 9.37 11.22
N CYS A 236 7.56 8.45 10.83
CA CYS A 236 6.68 8.61 9.69
C CYS A 236 5.30 9.12 10.12
N ALA A 237 4.86 10.28 9.64
CA ALA A 237 3.51 10.77 9.90
C ALA A 237 2.48 9.85 9.20
N PHE A 238 1.39 9.48 9.90
CA PHE A 238 0.46 8.45 9.45
C PHE A 238 -1.00 8.89 9.44
N LEU A 239 -1.66 8.85 8.26
CA LEU A 239 -3.10 9.05 8.12
C LEU A 239 -3.78 7.75 7.68
N LEU A 240 -4.73 7.27 8.46
CA LEU A 240 -5.57 6.12 8.10
C LEU A 240 -7.02 6.55 7.89
N GLY A 241 -7.56 6.33 6.69
CA GLY A 241 -8.98 6.33 6.42
C GLY A 241 -9.56 4.92 6.62
N SER A 242 -10.66 4.82 7.35
CA SER A 242 -11.28 3.54 7.67
C SER A 242 -12.78 3.57 7.36
N SER A 243 -13.25 2.62 6.53
CA SER A 243 -14.65 2.44 6.19
C SER A 243 -15.24 1.27 6.99
N ARG A 244 -16.32 1.54 7.75
CA ARG A 244 -16.91 0.53 8.65
C ARG A 244 -17.54 -0.65 7.91
N MET A 245 -18.07 -0.40 6.71
CA MET A 245 -18.79 -1.41 5.91
C MET A 245 -17.89 -2.09 4.87
N ASP A 246 -16.58 -1.92 4.95
CA ASP A 246 -15.65 -2.52 4.00
C ASP A 246 -15.59 -4.05 4.18
N PRO A 247 -15.98 -4.84 3.16
CA PRO A 247 -15.97 -6.30 3.24
C PRO A 247 -14.56 -6.90 3.00
N LEU A 248 -13.63 -6.13 2.44
CA LEU A 248 -12.26 -6.56 2.09
C LEU A 248 -11.25 -6.24 3.17
N SER A 249 -11.45 -5.12 3.88
CA SER A 249 -10.59 -4.63 4.95
C SER A 249 -11.42 -4.49 6.22
N PRO A 250 -11.44 -5.50 7.12
CA PRO A 250 -12.34 -5.51 8.27
C PRO A 250 -12.13 -4.32 9.21
N ALA A 251 -13.22 -3.65 9.60
CA ALA A 251 -13.15 -2.44 10.43
C ALA A 251 -12.41 -2.67 11.77
N ALA A 252 -12.58 -3.84 12.40
CA ALA A 252 -11.87 -4.20 13.63
C ALA A 252 -10.35 -4.25 13.42
N ALA A 253 -9.90 -4.83 12.31
CA ALA A 253 -8.48 -4.92 11.95
C ALA A 253 -7.90 -3.55 11.59
N GLN A 254 -8.66 -2.68 10.87
CA GLN A 254 -8.24 -1.30 10.59
C GLN A 254 -8.03 -0.48 11.88
N LEU A 255 -8.91 -0.64 12.87
CA LEU A 255 -8.76 0.00 14.19
C LEU A 255 -7.53 -0.55 14.93
N ALA A 256 -7.27 -1.85 14.84
CA ALA A 256 -6.10 -2.50 15.44
C ALA A 256 -4.80 -2.01 14.77
N LEU A 257 -4.76 -1.93 13.44
CA LEU A 257 -3.65 -1.38 12.66
C LEU A 257 -3.29 0.05 13.12
N PHE A 258 -4.29 0.92 13.26
CA PHE A 258 -4.08 2.27 13.74
C PHE A 258 -3.51 2.32 15.17
N ARG A 259 -4.01 1.47 16.05
CA ARG A 259 -3.47 1.38 17.43
C ARG A 259 -2.02 0.93 17.44
N GLN A 260 -1.68 -0.08 16.64
CA GLN A 260 -0.36 -0.71 16.59
C GLN A 260 0.70 0.19 15.96
N ALA A 261 0.34 1.07 15.01
CA ALA A 261 1.29 1.95 14.34
C ALA A 261 2.08 2.79 15.37
N ALA A 262 3.42 2.75 15.26
CA ALA A 262 4.33 3.44 16.17
C ALA A 262 4.39 4.96 15.95
N SER A 263 3.93 5.43 14.79
CA SER A 263 3.91 6.85 14.41
C SER A 263 3.38 7.75 15.53
N VAL A 264 4.15 8.77 15.92
CA VAL A 264 3.73 9.76 16.93
C VAL A 264 2.76 10.80 16.35
N ASN A 265 2.88 11.08 15.05
CA ASN A 265 2.02 12.00 14.30
C ASN A 265 0.97 11.21 13.51
N LYS A 266 0.05 10.51 14.20
CA LYS A 266 -0.97 9.70 13.53
C LYS A 266 -2.38 10.23 13.71
N ARG A 267 -3.16 10.12 12.63
CA ARG A 267 -4.58 10.50 12.59
C ARG A 267 -5.41 9.42 11.91
N GLN A 268 -6.61 9.16 12.43
CA GLN A 268 -7.58 8.28 11.80
C GLN A 268 -8.86 9.06 11.46
N VAL A 269 -9.40 8.80 10.26
CA VAL A 269 -10.70 9.30 9.80
C VAL A 269 -11.63 8.11 9.61
N LEU A 270 -12.81 8.14 10.25
CA LEU A 270 -13.75 7.03 10.28
C LEU A 270 -14.99 7.36 9.44
N PHE A 271 -15.39 6.41 8.57
CA PHE A 271 -16.52 6.54 7.64
C PHE A 271 -17.55 5.44 7.89
N ASP A 272 -18.65 5.78 8.58
CA ASP A 272 -19.65 4.80 9.05
C ASP A 272 -20.46 4.12 7.95
N LYS A 273 -20.65 4.78 6.80
CA LYS A 273 -21.54 4.36 5.72
C LYS A 273 -20.83 4.02 4.40
N TYR A 274 -19.52 3.92 4.44
CA TYR A 274 -18.70 3.59 3.29
C TYR A 274 -18.23 2.13 3.35
N ALA A 275 -18.10 1.52 2.17
CA ALA A 275 -17.55 0.19 1.96
C ALA A 275 -16.12 0.29 1.40
N HIS A 276 -15.73 -0.63 0.50
CA HIS A 276 -14.44 -0.59 -0.19
C HIS A 276 -14.54 0.30 -1.42
N GLU A 277 -14.48 1.58 -1.21
CA GLU A 277 -14.71 2.58 -2.25
C GLU A 277 -13.91 3.86 -2.00
N ARG A 278 -13.79 4.67 -3.05
CA ARG A 278 -13.20 6.01 -2.96
C ARG A 278 -14.05 6.92 -2.08
N VAL A 279 -13.41 7.67 -1.18
CA VAL A 279 -14.05 8.60 -0.25
C VAL A 279 -13.49 10.01 -0.45
N ASN A 280 -14.26 10.92 -1.07
CA ASN A 280 -13.82 12.28 -1.34
C ASN A 280 -13.42 13.03 -0.07
N TRP A 281 -14.13 12.83 1.05
CA TRP A 281 -13.77 13.40 2.35
C TRP A 281 -12.41 12.95 2.87
N TYR A 282 -12.00 11.73 2.52
CA TYR A 282 -10.65 11.25 2.82
C TYR A 282 -9.60 11.98 1.99
N GLU A 283 -9.87 12.25 0.72
CA GLU A 283 -8.94 12.95 -0.17
C GLU A 283 -8.66 14.38 0.32
N ASP A 284 -9.67 15.09 0.83
CA ASP A 284 -9.49 16.40 1.45
C ASP A 284 -8.66 16.33 2.74
N ALA A 285 -8.91 15.30 3.57
CA ALA A 285 -8.14 15.07 4.78
C ALA A 285 -6.69 14.71 4.46
N GLN A 286 -6.47 13.92 3.41
CA GLN A 286 -5.16 13.54 2.90
C GLN A 286 -4.36 14.76 2.43
N LEU A 287 -4.96 15.61 1.57
CA LEU A 287 -4.29 16.81 1.08
C LEU A 287 -3.86 17.72 2.25
N LYS A 288 -4.75 17.94 3.22
CA LYS A 288 -4.43 18.72 4.42
C LYS A 288 -3.28 18.10 5.22
N PHE A 289 -3.29 16.78 5.35
CA PHE A 289 -2.26 16.06 6.11
C PHE A 289 -0.90 16.12 5.41
N LEU A 290 -0.87 15.97 4.07
CA LEU A 290 0.35 16.13 3.27
C LEU A 290 0.94 17.54 3.43
N LEU A 291 0.11 18.59 3.30
CA LEU A 291 0.54 19.99 3.48
C LEU A 291 1.08 20.28 4.88
N GLN A 292 0.60 19.60 5.91
CA GLN A 292 1.06 19.77 7.30
C GLN A 292 2.40 19.08 7.60
N HIS A 293 2.75 18.03 6.87
CA HIS A 293 3.88 17.17 7.20
C HIS A 293 4.98 17.09 6.12
N LEU A 294 4.78 17.73 4.95
CA LEU A 294 5.77 17.84 3.86
C LEU A 294 6.31 19.28 3.67
N ALA A 295 5.80 20.23 4.43
CA ALA A 295 6.22 21.63 4.38
C ALA A 295 7.58 21.84 5.04
#